data_14036f49fea9a66108cb238f68d4e73e
#
_entry.id   14036f49fea9a66108cb238f68d4e73e
#
_cell.length_a   1.000
_cell.length_b   1.000
_cell.length_c   1.000
_cell.angle_alpha   90.00
_cell.angle_beta   90.00
_cell.angle_gamma   90.00
#
_symmetry.space_group_name_H-M   'P 1'
#
loop_
_entity.id
_entity.type
_entity.pdbx_description
1 polymer ?
#
loop_
_entity_poly.entity_id
_entity_poly.type
_entity_poly.pdbx_seq_one_letter_code
_entity_poly.pdbx_strand_id
1 'polypeptide(L)'
;LLPRYCEGLATEEECRQVESWMEESEDNRKIVDQINTLYIAVDTVNVMRKVDTEKALKKVSSRMIVRKTTWWEWMQRVAAILFIPLSVAFLVQYMHNGKSAVCQMMEIKTNPGMTTSVVLPDSTVVYLNSESSLRYPSVFEGDIRNVELKGEAYFAVAKDLKKKFVVSAPHSSQIEVLGTHFNVEAYEDEPDVSTTLVEGQVCFHFSDKDYLAKSSTNGDVQLYATSCLSETAWKDGKIIFNNTPLDVALRMLEKRFNVTFKLKNARLKTNAFTGTFTEQRLERILAVSYTHLRAHETKA
;
A
#
# COMPACT_ATOMS: atom_id res chain seq x y z
N LEU A 1 -78.31 57.62 -32.42
CA LEU A 1 -77.09 58.40 -32.06
C LEU A 1 -76.12 57.47 -31.24
N LEU A 2 -76.48 56.90 -30.12
CA LEU A 2 -75.62 56.07 -29.24
C LEU A 2 -74.83 54.96 -29.93
N PRO A 3 -75.43 54.14 -30.83
CA PRO A 3 -74.66 53.09 -31.53
C PRO A 3 -73.54 53.66 -32.40
N ARG A 4 -73.78 54.74 -33.15
CA ARG A 4 -72.77 55.35 -34.01
C ARG A 4 -71.62 56.02 -33.24
N TYR A 5 -71.90 56.53 -32.01
CA TYR A 5 -70.93 57.05 -31.10
C TYR A 5 -70.02 55.95 -30.56
N CYS A 6 -70.58 54.86 -30.14
CA CYS A 6 -69.81 53.72 -29.67
C CYS A 6 -68.99 53.01 -30.77
N GLU A 7 -69.44 53.10 -32.04
CA GLU A 7 -68.71 52.61 -33.22
C GLU A 7 -67.60 53.57 -33.70
N GLY A 8 -67.54 54.79 -33.14
CA GLY A 8 -66.63 55.78 -33.61
C GLY A 8 -66.98 56.38 -35.01
N LEU A 9 -68.22 56.22 -35.43
CA LEU A 9 -68.74 56.66 -36.73
C LEU A 9 -69.67 57.88 -36.59
N ALA A 10 -69.77 58.49 -35.43
CA ALA A 10 -70.53 59.67 -35.14
C ALA A 10 -69.81 60.92 -35.65
N THR A 11 -70.60 61.90 -36.15
CA THR A 11 -70.06 63.22 -36.54
C THR A 11 -69.72 64.06 -35.29
N GLU A 12 -68.91 65.10 -35.46
CA GLU A 12 -68.54 65.97 -34.29
C GLU A 12 -69.76 66.55 -33.59
N GLU A 13 -70.80 66.86 -34.35
CA GLU A 13 -72.00 67.42 -33.81
C GLU A 13 -72.84 66.35 -33.00
N GLU A 14 -72.87 65.09 -33.51
CA GLU A 14 -73.47 63.93 -32.83
C GLU A 14 -72.69 63.56 -31.57
N CYS A 15 -71.38 63.66 -31.61
CA CYS A 15 -70.53 63.41 -30.40
C CYS A 15 -70.83 64.43 -29.29
N ARG A 16 -70.89 65.76 -29.65
CA ARG A 16 -71.22 66.77 -28.67
C ARG A 16 -72.61 66.58 -28.03
N GLN A 17 -73.60 66.13 -28.84
CA GLN A 17 -74.92 65.81 -28.32
C GLN A 17 -74.89 64.66 -27.33
N VAL A 18 -74.18 63.63 -27.61
CA VAL A 18 -74.04 62.49 -26.72
C VAL A 18 -73.27 62.86 -25.45
N GLU A 19 -72.17 63.63 -25.58
CA GLU A 19 -71.39 64.12 -24.45
C GLU A 19 -72.22 65.01 -23.52
N SER A 20 -72.97 66.01 -24.12
CA SER A 20 -73.88 66.81 -23.33
C SER A 20 -74.98 66.02 -22.63
N TRP A 21 -75.51 64.96 -23.26
CA TRP A 21 -76.46 64.09 -22.70
C TRP A 21 -75.88 63.21 -21.54
N MET A 22 -74.64 62.82 -21.67
CA MET A 22 -73.93 62.12 -20.58
C MET A 22 -73.63 63.02 -19.36
N GLU A 23 -73.52 64.35 -19.57
CA GLU A 23 -73.33 65.31 -18.48
C GLU A 23 -74.63 65.65 -17.73
N GLU A 24 -75.80 65.39 -18.32
CA GLU A 24 -77.08 65.63 -17.69
C GLU A 24 -77.43 64.70 -16.56
N SER A 25 -76.93 63.46 -16.60
CA SER A 25 -77.16 62.44 -15.60
C SER A 25 -76.16 61.36 -15.57
N GLU A 26 -75.81 60.88 -14.40
CA GLU A 26 -74.91 59.79 -14.17
C GLU A 26 -75.50 58.44 -14.71
N ASP A 27 -76.78 58.31 -14.79
CA ASP A 27 -77.44 57.15 -15.40
C ASP A 27 -77.30 57.13 -16.94
N ASN A 28 -77.32 58.29 -17.56
CA ASN A 28 -77.04 58.40 -19.02
C ASN A 28 -75.60 57.94 -19.34
N ARG A 29 -74.62 58.30 -18.52
CA ARG A 29 -73.25 57.84 -18.63
C ARG A 29 -73.14 56.28 -18.49
N LYS A 30 -73.86 55.71 -17.52
CA LYS A 30 -73.88 54.25 -17.34
C LYS A 30 -74.47 53.52 -18.57
N ILE A 31 -75.50 54.11 -19.22
CA ILE A 31 -76.12 53.54 -20.41
C ILE A 31 -75.10 53.51 -21.57
N VAL A 32 -74.33 54.59 -21.78
CA VAL A 32 -73.29 54.62 -22.82
C VAL A 32 -72.21 53.58 -22.54
N ASP A 33 -71.74 53.48 -21.29
CA ASP A 33 -70.71 52.50 -20.88
C ASP A 33 -71.20 51.04 -21.08
N GLN A 34 -72.46 50.78 -20.76
CA GLN A 34 -73.05 49.44 -21.05
C GLN A 34 -73.13 49.13 -22.53
N ILE A 35 -73.55 50.08 -23.34
CA ILE A 35 -73.60 49.90 -24.80
C ILE A 35 -72.19 49.72 -25.36
N ASN A 36 -71.23 50.54 -24.93
CA ASN A 36 -69.85 50.39 -25.38
C ASN A 36 -69.26 49.02 -24.97
N THR A 37 -69.53 48.57 -23.77
CA THR A 37 -69.11 47.23 -23.30
C THR A 37 -69.74 46.13 -24.15
N LEU A 38 -71.03 46.25 -24.53
CA LEU A 38 -71.70 45.31 -25.38
C LEU A 38 -71.07 45.30 -26.83
N TYR A 39 -70.73 46.47 -27.35
CA TYR A 39 -70.08 46.56 -28.68
C TYR A 39 -68.71 45.89 -28.66
N ILE A 40 -67.91 46.18 -27.65
CA ILE A 40 -66.57 45.53 -27.48
C ILE A 40 -66.73 44.02 -27.37
N ALA A 41 -67.71 43.53 -26.61
CA ALA A 41 -67.95 42.12 -26.45
C ALA A 41 -68.40 41.43 -27.79
N VAL A 42 -69.26 42.09 -28.57
CA VAL A 42 -69.68 41.57 -29.89
C VAL A 42 -68.55 41.59 -30.89
N ASP A 43 -67.75 42.65 -30.90
CA ASP A 43 -66.57 42.72 -31.83
C ASP A 43 -65.51 41.67 -31.46
N THR A 44 -65.29 41.47 -30.17
CA THR A 44 -64.39 40.40 -29.71
C THR A 44 -64.86 39.02 -30.14
N VAL A 45 -66.16 38.74 -30.04
CA VAL A 45 -66.74 37.45 -30.50
C VAL A 45 -66.63 37.27 -31.99
N ASN A 46 -66.86 38.38 -32.77
CA ASN A 46 -66.71 38.36 -34.20
C ASN A 46 -65.27 38.14 -34.66
N VAL A 47 -64.28 38.71 -33.95
CA VAL A 47 -62.85 38.48 -34.19
C VAL A 47 -62.50 37.00 -33.84
N MET A 48 -63.00 36.51 -32.73
CA MET A 48 -62.80 35.07 -32.34
C MET A 48 -63.38 34.12 -33.34
N ARG A 49 -64.57 34.39 -33.94
CA ARG A 49 -65.17 33.54 -34.95
C ARG A 49 -64.37 33.54 -36.27
N LYS A 50 -63.64 34.57 -36.56
CA LYS A 50 -62.80 34.65 -37.76
C LYS A 50 -61.46 33.91 -37.62
N VAL A 51 -61.03 33.61 -36.39
CA VAL A 51 -59.82 32.86 -36.15
C VAL A 51 -60.07 31.37 -36.29
N ASP A 52 -59.60 30.80 -37.38
CA ASP A 52 -59.63 29.35 -37.61
C ASP A 52 -58.55 28.67 -36.76
N THR A 53 -58.95 28.28 -35.55
CA THR A 53 -58.07 27.65 -34.55
C THR A 53 -57.50 26.34 -35.05
N GLU A 54 -58.22 25.59 -35.93
CA GLU A 54 -57.70 24.39 -36.51
C GLU A 54 -56.54 24.66 -37.48
N LYS A 55 -56.67 25.70 -38.33
CA LYS A 55 -55.56 26.10 -39.22
C LYS A 55 -54.36 26.64 -38.47
N ALA A 56 -54.58 27.39 -37.39
CA ALA A 56 -53.52 27.88 -36.54
C ALA A 56 -52.81 26.72 -35.84
N LEU A 57 -53.56 25.73 -35.31
CA LEU A 57 -52.99 24.53 -34.67
C LEU A 57 -52.21 23.67 -35.66
N LYS A 58 -52.75 23.45 -36.89
CA LYS A 58 -52.04 22.75 -37.98
C LYS A 58 -50.76 23.47 -38.39
N LYS A 59 -50.76 24.81 -38.42
CA LYS A 59 -49.58 25.57 -38.74
C LYS A 59 -48.50 25.55 -37.64
N VAL A 60 -48.88 25.45 -36.39
CA VAL A 60 -47.95 25.29 -35.28
C VAL A 60 -47.45 23.84 -35.23
N SER A 61 -48.34 22.87 -35.39
CA SER A 61 -47.93 21.43 -35.36
C SER A 61 -47.04 21.08 -36.57
N SER A 62 -47.23 21.70 -37.74
CA SER A 62 -46.38 21.49 -38.89
C SER A 62 -44.97 22.16 -38.74
N ARG A 63 -44.85 23.14 -37.84
CA ARG A 63 -43.54 23.74 -37.47
C ARG A 63 -42.85 23.05 -36.31
N MET A 64 -43.54 22.23 -35.51
CA MET A 64 -42.93 21.33 -34.62
C MET A 64 -42.30 20.16 -35.39
N ILE A 65 -41.05 20.33 -35.73
CA ILE A 65 -40.23 19.24 -36.27
C ILE A 65 -40.05 18.27 -35.10
N VAL A 66 -40.93 17.30 -34.94
CA VAL A 66 -40.67 16.11 -34.16
C VAL A 66 -39.52 15.42 -34.87
N ARG A 67 -38.30 15.65 -34.41
CA ARG A 67 -37.15 14.88 -34.87
C ARG A 67 -37.48 13.41 -34.57
N LYS A 68 -37.85 12.67 -35.58
CA LYS A 68 -37.94 11.21 -35.49
C LYS A 68 -36.50 10.77 -35.17
N THR A 69 -36.25 10.41 -33.91
CA THR A 69 -34.98 9.80 -33.55
C THR A 69 -34.84 8.56 -34.43
N THR A 70 -33.92 8.64 -35.38
CA THR A 70 -33.57 7.52 -36.23
C THR A 70 -33.13 6.37 -35.31
N TRP A 71 -33.48 5.13 -35.62
CA TRP A 71 -33.05 3.94 -34.88
C TRP A 71 -31.55 3.97 -34.58
N TRP A 72 -30.76 4.60 -35.46
CA TRP A 72 -29.34 4.87 -35.33
C TRP A 72 -28.99 5.78 -34.12
N GLU A 73 -29.75 6.86 -33.92
CA GLU A 73 -29.53 7.77 -32.77
C GLU A 73 -29.92 7.08 -31.43
N TRP A 74 -30.90 6.23 -31.44
CA TRP A 74 -31.29 5.41 -30.29
C TRP A 74 -30.19 4.39 -29.97
N MET A 75 -29.64 3.69 -30.96
CA MET A 75 -28.50 2.78 -30.78
C MET A 75 -27.27 3.49 -30.23
N GLN A 76 -26.94 4.68 -30.71
CA GLN A 76 -25.80 5.45 -30.16
C GLN A 76 -25.98 5.80 -28.69
N ARG A 77 -27.20 6.15 -28.26
CA ARG A 77 -27.48 6.45 -26.84
C ARG A 77 -27.36 5.20 -25.96
N VAL A 78 -27.91 4.09 -26.42
CA VAL A 78 -27.80 2.80 -25.71
C VAL A 78 -26.34 2.36 -25.64
N ALA A 79 -25.59 2.48 -26.73
CA ALA A 79 -24.17 2.15 -26.77
C ALA A 79 -23.36 3.01 -25.77
N ALA A 80 -23.64 4.33 -25.69
CA ALA A 80 -22.97 5.22 -24.76
C ALA A 80 -23.28 4.87 -23.28
N ILE A 81 -24.54 4.54 -22.97
CA ILE A 81 -24.99 4.14 -21.63
C ILE A 81 -24.33 2.82 -21.19
N LEU A 82 -24.12 1.89 -22.10
CA LEU A 82 -23.47 0.60 -21.80
C LEU A 82 -21.93 0.73 -21.80
N PHE A 83 -21.38 1.56 -22.68
CA PHE A 83 -19.92 1.71 -22.82
C PHE A 83 -19.26 2.35 -21.59
N ILE A 84 -19.91 3.35 -20.97
CA ILE A 84 -19.36 4.03 -19.79
C ILE A 84 -19.17 3.08 -18.61
N PRO A 85 -20.20 2.33 -18.14
CA PRO A 85 -20.01 1.41 -17.02
C PRO A 85 -19.07 0.24 -17.38
N LEU A 86 -19.09 -0.24 -18.64
CA LEU A 86 -18.17 -1.28 -19.06
C LEU A 86 -16.73 -0.83 -19.09
N SER A 87 -16.45 0.41 -19.56
CA SER A 87 -15.11 0.99 -19.56
C SER A 87 -14.63 1.28 -18.15
N VAL A 88 -15.50 1.75 -17.25
CA VAL A 88 -15.16 1.94 -15.82
C VAL A 88 -14.87 0.59 -15.16
N ALA A 89 -15.70 -0.42 -15.38
CA ALA A 89 -15.47 -1.79 -14.86
C ALA A 89 -14.14 -2.36 -15.38
N PHE A 90 -13.86 -2.20 -16.67
CA PHE A 90 -12.59 -2.62 -17.28
C PHE A 90 -11.39 -1.86 -16.68
N LEU A 91 -11.53 -0.55 -16.48
CA LEU A 91 -10.47 0.27 -15.87
C LEU A 91 -10.20 -0.15 -14.41
N VAL A 92 -11.27 -0.37 -13.64
CA VAL A 92 -11.18 -0.87 -12.26
C VAL A 92 -10.53 -2.25 -12.24
N GLN A 93 -10.93 -3.15 -13.14
CA GLN A 93 -10.34 -4.48 -13.23
C GLN A 93 -8.89 -4.45 -13.70
N TYR A 94 -8.54 -3.57 -14.65
CA TYR A 94 -7.17 -3.37 -15.11
C TYR A 94 -6.28 -2.80 -13.99
N MET A 95 -6.78 -1.85 -13.20
CA MET A 95 -6.07 -1.32 -12.03
C MET A 95 -5.93 -2.35 -10.91
N HIS A 96 -6.91 -3.24 -10.74
CA HIS A 96 -6.86 -4.33 -9.75
C HIS A 96 -5.91 -5.47 -10.18
N ASN A 97 -5.96 -5.86 -11.45
CA ASN A 97 -5.11 -6.93 -11.99
C ASN A 97 -3.65 -6.49 -12.23
N GLY A 98 -3.38 -5.19 -12.27
CA GLY A 98 -2.03 -4.65 -12.50
C GLY A 98 -1.05 -4.85 -11.34
N LYS A 99 -1.44 -5.51 -10.23
CA LYS A 99 -0.62 -5.66 -9.03
C LYS A 99 -0.40 -7.09 -8.52
N SER A 100 -0.85 -8.09 -9.20
CA SER A 100 -0.46 -9.46 -8.85
C SER A 100 0.85 -9.80 -9.56
N ALA A 101 1.94 -9.17 -9.13
CA ALA A 101 3.25 -9.79 -9.30
C ALA A 101 3.13 -11.15 -8.61
N VAL A 102 3.30 -12.24 -9.35
CA VAL A 102 3.31 -13.58 -8.76
C VAL A 102 4.42 -13.57 -7.72
N CYS A 103 4.04 -13.52 -6.44
CA CYS A 103 5.00 -13.57 -5.34
C CYS A 103 5.66 -14.94 -5.36
N GLN A 104 6.87 -15.01 -5.87
CA GLN A 104 7.67 -16.22 -5.87
C GLN A 104 8.58 -16.21 -4.64
N MET A 105 8.62 -17.33 -3.92
CA MET A 105 9.61 -17.52 -2.86
C MET A 105 10.97 -17.83 -3.48
N MET A 106 11.94 -17.01 -3.14
CA MET A 106 13.35 -17.16 -3.52
C MET A 106 14.12 -17.79 -2.38
N GLU A 107 15.09 -18.64 -2.68
CA GLU A 107 15.96 -19.26 -1.69
C GLU A 107 17.42 -19.08 -2.12
N ILE A 108 18.24 -18.64 -1.17
CA ILE A 108 19.70 -18.58 -1.32
C ILE A 108 20.32 -19.45 -0.25
N LYS A 109 21.31 -20.27 -0.65
CA LYS A 109 22.05 -21.16 0.24
C LYS A 109 23.54 -20.93 0.10
N THR A 110 24.25 -21.04 1.21
CA THR A 110 25.71 -21.07 1.26
C THR A 110 26.21 -22.48 1.55
N ASN A 111 27.26 -22.87 0.86
CA ASN A 111 27.95 -24.12 1.17
C ASN A 111 28.91 -23.94 2.36
N PRO A 112 29.36 -25.05 2.98
CA PRO A 112 30.39 -25.02 4.02
C PRO A 112 31.61 -24.19 3.60
N GLY A 113 32.06 -23.30 4.46
CA GLY A 113 33.21 -22.41 4.23
C GLY A 113 32.94 -21.20 3.30
N MET A 114 31.72 -21.05 2.81
CA MET A 114 31.35 -19.94 1.92
C MET A 114 30.45 -18.92 2.62
N THR A 115 30.64 -17.66 2.26
CA THR A 115 29.77 -16.57 2.64
C THR A 115 29.23 -15.88 1.40
N THR A 116 28.05 -15.34 1.44
CA THR A 116 27.47 -14.55 0.33
C THR A 116 26.69 -13.35 0.86
N SER A 117 26.36 -12.43 -0.03
CA SER A 117 25.47 -11.31 0.29
C SER A 117 24.37 -11.19 -0.74
N VAL A 118 23.21 -10.73 -0.31
CA VAL A 118 22.03 -10.50 -1.15
C VAL A 118 21.38 -9.18 -0.77
N VAL A 119 20.87 -8.49 -1.78
CA VAL A 119 20.01 -7.32 -1.60
C VAL A 119 18.57 -7.76 -1.82
N LEU A 120 17.75 -7.59 -0.79
CA LEU A 120 16.32 -7.93 -0.83
C LEU A 120 15.50 -6.85 -1.58
N PRO A 121 14.24 -7.14 -1.95
CA PRO A 121 13.39 -6.20 -2.70
C PRO A 121 13.13 -4.86 -2.00
N ASP A 122 13.28 -4.80 -0.68
CA ASP A 122 13.14 -3.58 0.14
C ASP A 122 14.46 -2.81 0.32
N SER A 123 15.51 -3.20 -0.39
CA SER A 123 16.88 -2.67 -0.24
C SER A 123 17.60 -3.09 1.07
N THR A 124 17.05 -4.01 1.83
CA THR A 124 17.75 -4.65 2.94
C THR A 124 18.94 -5.45 2.40
N VAL A 125 20.11 -5.29 3.00
CA VAL A 125 21.30 -6.08 2.66
C VAL A 125 21.45 -7.18 3.69
N VAL A 126 21.56 -8.42 3.22
CA VAL A 126 21.76 -9.59 4.07
C VAL A 126 23.07 -10.26 3.69
N TYR A 127 23.91 -10.49 4.68
CA TYR A 127 25.11 -11.34 4.55
C TYR A 127 24.77 -12.70 5.15
N LEU A 128 24.99 -13.76 4.41
CA LEU A 128 24.83 -15.13 4.87
C LEU A 128 26.19 -15.76 5.17
N ASN A 129 26.29 -16.38 6.33
CA ASN A 129 27.47 -17.11 6.73
C ASN A 129 27.46 -18.54 6.13
N SER A 130 28.47 -19.31 6.45
CA SER A 130 28.63 -20.72 6.03
C SER A 130 27.41 -21.56 6.46
N GLU A 131 27.04 -22.54 5.62
CA GLU A 131 25.96 -23.52 5.89
C GLU A 131 24.62 -22.87 6.25
N SER A 132 24.31 -21.72 5.61
CA SER A 132 23.11 -20.96 5.92
C SER A 132 22.18 -20.90 4.71
N SER A 133 20.89 -20.74 4.97
CA SER A 133 19.89 -20.51 3.93
C SER A 133 18.92 -19.41 4.32
N LEU A 134 18.59 -18.57 3.33
CA LEU A 134 17.60 -17.50 3.45
C LEU A 134 16.52 -17.69 2.40
N ARG A 135 15.27 -17.76 2.85
CA ARG A 135 14.09 -17.75 1.97
C ARG A 135 13.33 -16.46 2.15
N TYR A 136 12.99 -15.82 1.04
CA TYR A 136 12.30 -14.54 1.03
C TYR A 136 11.43 -14.40 -0.22
N PRO A 137 10.35 -13.60 -0.18
CA PRO A 137 9.48 -13.38 -1.34
C PRO A 137 10.14 -12.42 -2.34
N SER A 138 9.86 -12.61 -3.63
CA SER A 138 10.32 -11.70 -4.69
C SER A 138 9.77 -10.26 -4.54
N VAL A 139 8.66 -10.11 -3.82
CA VAL A 139 8.05 -8.82 -3.45
C VAL A 139 7.45 -8.96 -2.05
N PHE A 140 7.71 -8.00 -1.17
CA PHE A 140 7.05 -7.94 0.13
C PHE A 140 5.67 -7.32 -0.01
N GLU A 141 4.63 -8.15 0.04
CA GLU A 141 3.23 -7.71 0.03
C GLU A 141 2.71 -7.47 1.46
N GLY A 142 1.69 -6.58 1.59
CA GLY A 142 1.11 -6.24 2.90
C GLY A 142 2.03 -5.43 3.82
N ASP A 143 1.81 -5.56 5.13
CA ASP A 143 2.42 -4.72 6.17
C ASP A 143 3.64 -5.37 6.84
N ILE A 144 4.02 -6.58 6.41
CA ILE A 144 5.12 -7.35 6.99
C ILE A 144 6.11 -7.76 5.90
N ARG A 145 7.39 -7.61 6.17
CA ARG A 145 8.52 -8.09 5.36
C ARG A 145 9.06 -9.37 6.02
N ASN A 146 8.50 -10.52 5.68
CA ASN A 146 8.89 -11.78 6.29
C ASN A 146 9.97 -12.49 5.48
N VAL A 147 10.97 -13.01 6.19
CA VAL A 147 12.03 -13.89 5.67
C VAL A 147 12.23 -15.07 6.60
N GLU A 148 12.70 -16.20 6.07
CA GLU A 148 13.01 -17.40 6.83
C GLU A 148 14.52 -17.63 6.80
N LEU A 149 15.14 -17.76 7.96
CA LEU A 149 16.56 -18.01 8.13
C LEU A 149 16.81 -19.38 8.77
N LYS A 150 17.77 -20.11 8.22
CA LYS A 150 18.43 -21.24 8.86
C LYS A 150 19.93 -21.02 8.78
N GLY A 151 20.63 -21.16 9.89
CA GLY A 151 22.06 -20.83 9.96
C GLY A 151 22.30 -19.42 10.47
N GLU A 152 23.33 -18.75 9.99
CA GLU A 152 23.74 -17.44 10.47
C GLU A 152 23.68 -16.37 9.40
N ALA A 153 23.08 -15.23 9.72
CA ALA A 153 23.01 -14.10 8.83
C ALA A 153 23.11 -12.75 9.57
N TYR A 154 23.81 -11.81 8.95
CA TYR A 154 23.81 -10.41 9.35
C TYR A 154 22.86 -9.60 8.48
N PHE A 155 21.96 -8.87 9.09
CA PHE A 155 20.95 -8.06 8.45
C PHE A 155 21.24 -6.56 8.63
N ALA A 156 21.36 -5.85 7.51
CA ALA A 156 21.32 -4.39 7.48
C ALA A 156 19.96 -3.98 6.92
N VAL A 157 18.96 -3.91 7.79
CA VAL A 157 17.55 -3.74 7.40
C VAL A 157 17.27 -2.30 7.02
N ALA A 158 16.69 -2.10 5.83
CA ALA A 158 16.22 -0.81 5.37
C ALA A 158 15.12 -0.27 6.31
N LYS A 159 15.27 0.99 6.75
CA LYS A 159 14.37 1.61 7.72
C LYS A 159 12.98 1.84 7.11
N ASP A 160 11.97 1.19 7.68
CA ASP A 160 10.57 1.41 7.37
C ASP A 160 9.73 1.23 8.64
N LEU A 161 9.19 2.35 9.14
CA LEU A 161 8.40 2.37 10.37
C LEU A 161 6.96 1.85 10.16
N LYS A 162 6.53 1.67 8.91
CA LYS A 162 5.18 1.21 8.58
C LYS A 162 5.13 -0.29 8.33
N LYS A 163 6.22 -0.89 7.87
CA LYS A 163 6.32 -2.31 7.55
C LYS A 163 7.39 -2.97 8.41
N LYS A 164 6.96 -3.82 9.31
CA LYS A 164 7.86 -4.61 10.16
C LYS A 164 8.67 -5.59 9.30
N PHE A 165 9.94 -5.76 9.62
CA PHE A 165 10.78 -6.81 9.07
C PHE A 165 10.85 -7.95 10.09
N VAL A 166 10.49 -9.15 9.67
CA VAL A 166 10.40 -10.32 10.55
C VAL A 166 11.30 -11.42 10.01
N VAL A 167 12.23 -11.87 10.84
CA VAL A 167 13.06 -13.04 10.56
C VAL A 167 12.48 -14.23 11.34
N SER A 168 11.95 -15.21 10.62
CA SER A 168 11.52 -16.48 11.17
C SER A 168 12.71 -17.44 11.21
N ALA A 169 13.03 -17.95 12.39
CA ALA A 169 14.16 -18.82 12.65
C ALA A 169 13.69 -20.19 13.21
N PRO A 170 14.56 -21.21 13.26
CA PRO A 170 14.25 -22.47 13.91
C PRO A 170 13.74 -22.31 15.36
N HIS A 171 13.19 -23.38 15.90
CA HIS A 171 12.66 -23.45 17.28
C HIS A 171 11.55 -22.44 17.58
N SER A 172 10.70 -22.12 16.56
CA SER A 172 9.60 -21.15 16.68
C SER A 172 10.04 -19.74 17.12
N SER A 173 11.26 -19.36 16.76
CA SER A 173 11.83 -18.04 17.05
C SER A 173 11.50 -17.04 15.95
N GLN A 174 11.13 -15.83 16.32
CA GLN A 174 10.91 -14.73 15.40
C GLN A 174 11.61 -13.46 15.93
N ILE A 175 12.29 -12.78 15.03
CA ILE A 175 12.99 -11.53 15.33
C ILE A 175 12.31 -10.40 14.51
N GLU A 176 11.74 -9.43 15.20
CA GLU A 176 11.01 -8.32 14.61
C GLU A 176 11.81 -7.02 14.75
N VAL A 177 11.94 -6.28 13.63
CA VAL A 177 12.66 -5.00 13.57
C VAL A 177 11.97 -4.01 12.62
N LEU A 178 12.30 -2.71 12.75
CA LEU A 178 11.79 -1.65 11.87
C LEU A 178 12.87 -1.01 10.98
N GLY A 179 14.14 -1.28 11.25
CA GLY A 179 15.28 -0.70 10.55
C GLY A 179 16.51 -0.76 11.46
N THR A 180 17.17 -1.90 11.47
CA THR A 180 18.10 -2.34 12.50
C THR A 180 19.24 -3.08 11.84
N HIS A 181 20.44 -2.93 12.42
CA HIS A 181 21.60 -3.74 12.07
C HIS A 181 21.81 -4.80 13.16
N PHE A 182 21.69 -6.07 12.80
CA PHE A 182 21.77 -7.16 13.74
C PHE A 182 22.28 -8.46 13.10
N ASN A 183 22.85 -9.34 13.88
CA ASN A 183 23.24 -10.70 13.52
C ASN A 183 22.27 -11.69 14.15
N VAL A 184 21.92 -12.73 13.42
CA VAL A 184 21.13 -13.87 13.92
C VAL A 184 21.91 -15.13 13.65
N GLU A 185 22.14 -15.92 14.69
CA GLU A 185 22.71 -17.27 14.63
C GLU A 185 21.63 -18.26 15.06
N ALA A 186 21.20 -19.10 14.12
CA ALA A 186 20.04 -19.98 14.25
C ALA A 186 20.24 -21.25 13.43
N TYR A 187 21.30 -22.00 13.73
CA TYR A 187 21.55 -23.30 13.12
C TYR A 187 20.60 -24.35 13.66
N GLU A 188 20.09 -25.23 12.78
CA GLU A 188 19.13 -26.29 13.19
C GLU A 188 19.74 -27.33 14.11
N ASP A 189 21.05 -27.59 14.02
CA ASP A 189 21.82 -28.52 14.85
C ASP A 189 22.25 -27.91 16.18
N GLU A 190 22.03 -26.62 16.40
CA GLU A 190 22.31 -25.92 17.65
C GLU A 190 21.05 -25.73 18.49
N PRO A 191 21.11 -25.92 19.81
CA PRO A 191 19.94 -25.79 20.65
C PRO A 191 19.48 -24.33 20.84
N ASP A 192 20.35 -23.38 20.61
CA ASP A 192 20.13 -21.97 20.93
C ASP A 192 20.01 -21.11 19.67
N VAL A 193 19.08 -20.14 19.69
CA VAL A 193 19.01 -19.06 18.72
C VAL A 193 19.56 -17.80 19.37
N SER A 194 20.51 -17.17 18.72
CA SER A 194 21.21 -16.00 19.23
C SER A 194 21.01 -14.79 18.32
N THR A 195 20.72 -13.65 18.91
CA THR A 195 20.60 -12.38 18.17
C THR A 195 21.49 -11.33 18.79
N THR A 196 22.40 -10.76 17.98
CA THR A 196 23.30 -9.68 18.40
C THR A 196 22.86 -8.38 17.75
N LEU A 197 22.45 -7.43 18.56
CA LEU A 197 22.04 -6.09 18.12
C LEU A 197 23.26 -5.18 17.99
N VAL A 198 23.48 -4.62 16.80
CA VAL A 198 24.56 -3.66 16.52
C VAL A 198 24.03 -2.24 16.60
N GLU A 199 22.88 -1.97 15.95
CA GLU A 199 22.27 -0.65 15.91
C GLU A 199 20.75 -0.77 15.75
N GLY A 200 19.98 0.02 16.49
CA GLY A 200 18.51 0.08 16.41
C GLY A 200 17.82 -0.66 17.54
N GLN A 201 16.72 -1.30 17.25
CA GLN A 201 15.89 -2.04 18.20
C GLN A 201 15.46 -3.38 17.62
N VAL A 202 15.49 -4.41 18.45
CA VAL A 202 15.07 -5.78 18.13
C VAL A 202 14.03 -6.23 19.14
N CYS A 203 12.91 -6.76 18.66
CA CYS A 203 11.96 -7.51 19.47
C CYS A 203 12.10 -8.99 19.11
N PHE A 204 12.33 -9.83 20.11
CA PHE A 204 12.49 -11.26 19.95
C PHE A 204 11.27 -11.99 20.51
N HIS A 205 10.62 -12.77 19.68
CA HIS A 205 9.44 -13.58 20.04
C HIS A 205 9.85 -15.05 20.11
N PHE A 206 9.55 -15.69 21.21
CA PHE A 206 9.78 -17.12 21.40
C PHE A 206 8.61 -17.72 22.16
N SER A 207 7.93 -18.70 21.55
CA SER A 207 6.87 -19.49 22.20
C SER A 207 5.89 -18.65 23.05
N ASP A 208 5.13 -17.75 22.42
CA ASP A 208 4.12 -16.87 23.03
C ASP A 208 4.61 -15.81 24.05
N LYS A 209 5.93 -15.60 24.13
CA LYS A 209 6.52 -14.55 24.97
C LYS A 209 7.40 -13.61 24.14
N ASP A 210 7.34 -12.33 24.48
CA ASP A 210 8.15 -11.29 23.85
C ASP A 210 9.41 -11.02 24.69
N TYR A 211 10.56 -11.10 24.05
CA TYR A 211 11.84 -10.85 24.70
C TYR A 211 12.72 -9.93 23.88
N LEU A 212 13.47 -9.11 24.57
CA LEU A 212 14.57 -8.35 23.98
C LEU A 212 15.86 -9.11 24.23
N ALA A 213 16.37 -9.87 23.25
CA ALA A 213 17.71 -10.40 23.10
C ALA A 213 17.85 -11.94 22.97
N LYS A 214 18.68 -12.67 23.62
CA LYS A 214 19.12 -14.05 23.31
C LYS A 214 18.20 -15.12 23.89
N SER A 215 17.78 -16.13 23.07
CA SER A 215 16.94 -17.24 23.52
C SER A 215 17.71 -18.58 23.53
N SER A 216 17.43 -19.39 24.53
CA SER A 216 17.84 -20.81 24.67
C SER A 216 16.64 -21.73 24.44
N THR A 217 16.87 -22.98 23.99
CA THR A 217 15.84 -24.02 23.78
C THR A 217 15.02 -24.33 25.02
N ASN A 218 15.50 -23.99 26.20
CA ASN A 218 14.77 -24.17 27.46
C ASN A 218 13.78 -23.05 27.77
N GLY A 219 13.61 -22.08 26.84
CA GLY A 219 12.71 -20.93 27.00
C GLY A 219 13.24 -19.83 27.91
N ASP A 220 14.49 -19.93 28.34
CA ASP A 220 15.16 -18.88 29.12
C ASP A 220 15.87 -17.93 28.18
N VAL A 221 15.57 -16.63 28.32
CA VAL A 221 16.22 -15.56 27.56
C VAL A 221 17.30 -14.94 28.41
N GLN A 222 18.53 -14.93 27.90
CA GLN A 222 19.66 -14.33 28.57
C GLN A 222 20.15 -13.10 27.79
N LEU A 223 20.30 -11.98 28.48
CA LEU A 223 20.76 -10.72 27.94
C LEU A 223 22.24 -10.51 28.30
N TYR A 224 23.07 -10.36 27.29
CA TYR A 224 24.47 -10.04 27.48
C TYR A 224 24.81 -8.70 26.82
N ALA A 225 25.62 -7.88 27.49
CA ALA A 225 26.30 -6.78 26.85
C ALA A 225 27.50 -7.32 26.06
N THR A 226 27.55 -7.07 24.77
CA THR A 226 28.68 -7.45 23.90
C THR A 226 29.18 -6.27 23.12
N SER A 227 30.45 -6.33 22.68
CA SER A 227 31.01 -5.34 21.74
C SER A 227 30.50 -5.54 20.32
N CYS A 228 29.73 -6.61 20.06
CA CYS A 228 29.25 -7.05 18.76
C CYS A 228 30.35 -7.43 17.75
N LEU A 229 31.62 -7.29 18.12
CA LEU A 229 32.73 -7.48 17.18
C LEU A 229 32.99 -8.96 16.86
N SER A 230 32.90 -9.83 17.88
CA SER A 230 33.08 -11.28 17.70
C SER A 230 31.98 -11.90 16.85
N GLU A 231 30.75 -11.45 17.08
CA GLU A 231 29.54 -11.99 16.45
C GLU A 231 29.31 -11.49 15.02
N THR A 232 29.95 -10.37 14.64
CA THR A 232 29.71 -9.76 13.33
C THR A 232 30.96 -9.68 12.43
N ALA A 233 32.14 -9.97 12.95
CA ALA A 233 33.40 -9.87 12.22
C ALA A 233 33.49 -10.78 10.98
N TRP A 234 32.79 -11.90 11.00
CA TRP A 234 32.79 -12.89 9.93
C TRP A 234 32.34 -12.31 8.57
N LYS A 235 31.41 -11.35 8.56
CA LYS A 235 30.96 -10.66 7.34
C LYS A 235 32.08 -9.89 6.64
N ASP A 236 33.07 -9.45 7.42
CA ASP A 236 34.27 -8.74 6.96
C ASP A 236 35.47 -9.70 6.75
N GLY A 237 35.24 -11.01 6.73
CA GLY A 237 36.26 -12.04 6.55
C GLY A 237 37.15 -12.27 7.77
N LYS A 238 36.83 -11.66 8.92
CA LYS A 238 37.60 -11.78 10.16
C LYS A 238 37.03 -12.85 11.10
N ILE A 239 37.88 -13.42 11.93
CA ILE A 239 37.49 -14.28 13.05
C ILE A 239 38.03 -13.66 14.31
N ILE A 240 37.15 -13.36 15.25
CA ILE A 240 37.51 -12.76 16.54
C ILE A 240 37.08 -13.70 17.66
N PHE A 241 38.00 -14.17 18.42
CA PHE A 241 37.77 -14.90 19.65
C PHE A 241 38.04 -13.96 20.85
N ASN A 242 37.06 -13.84 21.72
CA ASN A 242 37.15 -13.01 22.91
C ASN A 242 36.77 -13.83 24.12
N ASN A 243 37.78 -14.38 24.81
CA ASN A 243 37.59 -15.33 25.92
C ASN A 243 36.63 -16.48 25.50
N THR A 244 36.78 -16.94 24.25
CA THR A 244 35.87 -17.94 23.66
C THR A 244 36.32 -19.34 24.10
N PRO A 245 35.42 -20.15 24.65
CA PRO A 245 35.71 -21.56 24.96
C PRO A 245 36.20 -22.32 23.74
N LEU A 246 37.16 -23.23 23.92
CA LEU A 246 37.82 -23.88 22.79
C LEU A 246 36.85 -24.72 21.95
N ASP A 247 35.84 -25.35 22.55
CA ASP A 247 34.84 -26.12 21.83
C ASP A 247 33.96 -25.24 20.92
N VAL A 248 33.62 -24.00 21.37
CA VAL A 248 32.91 -23.02 20.57
C VAL A 248 33.79 -22.50 19.44
N ALA A 249 35.03 -22.17 19.75
CA ALA A 249 35.98 -21.68 18.77
C ALA A 249 36.26 -22.72 17.66
N LEU A 250 36.40 -24.01 18.04
CA LEU A 250 36.59 -25.07 17.06
C LEU A 250 35.39 -25.23 16.15
N ARG A 251 34.16 -25.17 16.68
CA ARG A 251 32.92 -25.18 15.84
C ARG A 251 32.88 -24.04 14.84
N MET A 252 33.23 -22.83 15.25
CA MET A 252 33.33 -21.70 14.34
C MET A 252 34.35 -21.95 13.21
N LEU A 253 35.50 -22.55 13.55
CA LEU A 253 36.51 -22.94 12.57
C LEU A 253 36.06 -24.09 11.66
N GLU A 254 35.34 -25.09 12.21
CA GLU A 254 34.77 -26.21 11.43
C GLU A 254 33.85 -25.67 10.34
N LYS A 255 32.90 -24.78 10.70
CA LYS A 255 31.98 -24.13 9.75
C LYS A 255 32.71 -23.27 8.74
N ARG A 256 33.71 -22.48 9.18
CA ARG A 256 34.43 -21.54 8.32
C ARG A 256 35.33 -22.22 7.30
N PHE A 257 36.00 -23.32 7.69
CA PHE A 257 37.01 -24.00 6.86
C PHE A 257 36.57 -25.35 6.32
N ASN A 258 35.33 -25.78 6.62
CA ASN A 258 34.80 -27.07 6.23
C ASN A 258 35.71 -28.24 6.67
N VAL A 259 36.06 -28.25 7.94
CA VAL A 259 36.93 -29.27 8.59
C VAL A 259 36.23 -29.78 9.83
N THR A 260 36.68 -30.97 10.31
CA THR A 260 36.18 -31.54 11.58
C THR A 260 37.32 -31.72 12.55
N PHE A 261 37.17 -31.20 13.76
CA PHE A 261 38.15 -31.35 14.83
C PHE A 261 37.79 -32.48 15.78
N LYS A 262 38.77 -33.29 16.14
CA LYS A 262 38.66 -34.29 17.18
C LYS A 262 39.54 -33.96 18.36
N LEU A 263 38.94 -33.47 19.44
CA LEU A 263 39.64 -33.21 20.67
C LEU A 263 39.98 -34.52 21.37
N LYS A 264 41.28 -34.82 21.51
CA LYS A 264 41.76 -36.00 22.25
C LYS A 264 41.59 -35.89 23.77
N ASN A 265 41.60 -34.68 24.32
CA ASN A 265 41.47 -34.42 25.74
C ASN A 265 40.24 -33.53 26.02
N ALA A 266 39.22 -34.10 26.65
CA ALA A 266 37.98 -33.38 26.95
C ALA A 266 38.18 -32.21 27.96
N ARG A 267 39.24 -32.20 28.76
CA ARG A 267 39.54 -31.10 29.70
C ARG A 267 39.89 -29.79 29.01
N LEU A 268 40.30 -29.86 27.72
CA LEU A 268 40.61 -28.66 26.96
C LEU A 268 39.37 -27.91 26.49
N LYS A 269 38.21 -28.47 26.55
CA LYS A 269 36.96 -27.85 26.08
C LYS A 269 36.67 -26.52 26.79
N THR A 270 36.97 -26.46 28.09
CA THR A 270 36.68 -25.27 28.91
C THR A 270 37.78 -24.20 28.87
N ASN A 271 38.93 -24.51 28.22
CA ASN A 271 39.95 -23.51 28.03
C ASN A 271 39.45 -22.47 27.00
N ALA A 272 39.58 -21.23 27.35
CA ALA A 272 39.19 -20.14 26.47
C ALA A 272 40.42 -19.44 25.92
N PHE A 273 40.30 -18.86 24.74
CA PHE A 273 41.37 -18.05 24.18
C PHE A 273 40.83 -16.78 23.52
N THR A 274 41.73 -15.81 23.39
CA THR A 274 41.44 -14.53 22.75
C THR A 274 42.40 -14.30 21.60
N GLY A 275 41.88 -13.91 20.46
CA GLY A 275 42.71 -13.64 19.28
C GLY A 275 41.86 -13.12 18.10
N THR A 276 42.52 -12.34 17.22
CA THR A 276 41.90 -11.84 16.00
C THR A 276 42.69 -12.36 14.81
N PHE A 277 41.95 -12.93 13.86
CA PHE A 277 42.49 -13.52 12.64
C PHE A 277 41.83 -12.86 11.43
N THR A 278 42.61 -12.43 10.46
CA THR A 278 42.17 -11.78 9.24
C THR A 278 42.77 -12.53 8.08
N GLU A 279 41.94 -13.13 7.21
CA GLU A 279 42.36 -13.82 5.97
C GLU A 279 43.47 -14.88 6.15
N GLN A 280 43.60 -15.45 7.34
CA GLN A 280 44.66 -16.41 7.65
C GLN A 280 44.24 -17.84 7.30
N ARG A 281 45.23 -18.65 6.87
CA ARG A 281 45.03 -20.09 6.67
C ARG A 281 44.81 -20.78 8.02
N LEU A 282 44.02 -21.84 8.02
CA LEU A 282 43.67 -22.62 9.21
C LEU A 282 44.87 -23.04 10.01
N GLU A 283 45.97 -23.52 9.30
CA GLU A 283 47.17 -23.98 9.97
C GLU A 283 47.82 -22.91 10.84
N ARG A 284 47.77 -21.65 10.39
CA ARG A 284 48.34 -20.53 11.15
C ARG A 284 47.48 -20.20 12.37
N ILE A 285 46.17 -20.25 12.22
CA ILE A 285 45.22 -20.06 13.35
C ILE A 285 45.48 -21.12 14.41
N LEU A 286 45.59 -22.38 14.01
CA LEU A 286 45.85 -23.51 14.91
C LEU A 286 47.24 -23.42 15.56
N ALA A 287 48.28 -23.00 14.84
CA ALA A 287 49.61 -22.82 15.40
C ALA A 287 49.64 -21.76 16.52
N VAL A 288 48.96 -20.63 16.32
CA VAL A 288 48.85 -19.57 17.35
C VAL A 288 48.04 -20.07 18.55
N SER A 289 46.90 -20.74 18.29
CA SER A 289 46.05 -21.30 19.34
C SER A 289 46.79 -22.36 20.17
N TYR A 290 47.57 -23.23 19.53
CA TYR A 290 48.37 -24.24 20.19
C TYR A 290 49.48 -23.63 21.12
N THR A 291 50.18 -22.61 20.66
CA THR A 291 51.18 -21.92 21.50
C THR A 291 50.56 -21.25 22.70
N HIS A 292 49.37 -20.67 22.58
CA HIS A 292 48.65 -20.10 23.71
C HIS A 292 48.20 -21.15 24.71
N LEU A 293 47.61 -22.26 24.25
CA LEU A 293 47.14 -23.37 25.11
C LEU A 293 48.30 -24.01 25.84
N ARG A 294 49.45 -24.25 25.19
CA ARG A 294 50.65 -24.78 25.80
C ARG A 294 51.26 -23.86 26.85
N ALA A 295 51.21 -22.54 26.62
CA ALA A 295 51.70 -21.56 27.60
C ALA A 295 50.86 -21.51 28.90
N HIS A 296 49.59 -21.87 28.81
CA HIS A 296 48.73 -22.03 29.99
C HIS A 296 48.99 -23.32 30.74
N GLU A 297 49.30 -24.46 30.06
CA GLU A 297 49.63 -25.74 30.70
C GLU A 297 50.98 -25.67 31.43
N THR A 298 51.92 -24.84 30.98
CA THR A 298 53.26 -24.67 31.65
C THR A 298 53.23 -23.73 32.81
N LYS A 299 52.14 -23.00 33.04
CA LYS A 299 51.96 -22.09 34.20
C LYS A 299 51.16 -22.68 35.33
N ALA A 300 50.59 -23.87 35.16
CA ALA A 300 49.89 -24.64 36.18
C ALA A 300 50.83 -25.68 36.79
#